data_ae5a9d475fa0fc40213b9945f6e67918
#
_entry.id   ae5a9d475fa0fc40213b9945f6e67918
#
_cell.length_a   1.000
_cell.length_b   1.000
_cell.length_c   1.000
_cell.angle_alpha   90.00
_cell.angle_beta   90.00
_cell.angle_gamma   90.00
#
_symmetry.space_group_name_H-M   'P 1'
#
loop_
_entity.id
_entity.type
_entity.pdbx_description
1 polymer ?
#
loop_
_entity_poly.entity_id
_entity_poly.type
_entity_poly.pdbx_seq_one_letter_code
_entity_poly.pdbx_strand_id
1 'polypeptide(L)'
;SLYFSHVLTEDLKNEERHKMEVWAEAMRTLNNADENTDLNLVLKVINENNTIPIVVLDKQGNVQTYRNITIVASSAADSIQFVSDYAGKLKHSNKDIRIYFDDTDKSDFIDVYYDDSVLLKRLSAYPYVQLGIVLIFVVVAIIALLTSKRAEQNKVWVGLSKETAHQLGTPISSLMAWIEILKETYPDDELIPEMDKDVKRLQLIADRFSKIGSLPEPVPTNLEEVLMHVVEYMDRRTSKKINITYEFPEHEVVVLLNASLFEWVIENLCKNAVDAMGGEQGSIHIKVMVNNDAVAIEVSDTGKGIKKKDIGNVFRPGFTTKKRGWGLGLSLAKRIVEEYHHGKIFVKSSEVGKGTTFRIELKS
;
A
#
# COMPACT_ATOMS: atom_id res chain seq x y z
N SER A 1 -7.34 5.66 29.37
CA SER A 1 -6.29 6.64 29.07
C SER A 1 -6.88 7.96 28.55
N LEU A 2 -7.60 7.98 27.41
CA LEU A 2 -8.18 9.21 26.83
C LEU A 2 -9.13 9.93 27.77
N TYR A 3 -10.02 9.23 28.46
CA TYR A 3 -10.92 9.79 29.47
C TYR A 3 -10.16 10.46 30.62
N PHE A 4 -9.13 9.81 31.13
CA PHE A 4 -8.31 10.37 32.22
C PHE A 4 -7.56 11.62 31.79
N SER A 5 -7.00 11.63 30.58
CA SER A 5 -6.34 12.81 30.02
C SER A 5 -7.31 13.98 29.84
N HIS A 6 -8.55 13.71 29.44
CA HIS A 6 -9.58 14.73 29.28
C HIS A 6 -9.95 15.36 30.64
N VAL A 7 -10.19 14.52 31.66
CA VAL A 7 -10.51 15.00 33.00
C VAL A 7 -9.36 15.88 33.55
N LEU A 8 -8.12 15.42 33.43
CA LEU A 8 -6.95 16.16 33.90
C LEU A 8 -6.78 17.51 33.18
N THR A 9 -7.10 17.55 31.89
CA THR A 9 -7.03 18.80 31.09
C THR A 9 -8.11 19.80 31.56
N GLU A 10 -9.33 19.34 31.86
CA GLU A 10 -10.39 20.21 32.35
C GLU A 10 -10.11 20.69 33.78
N ASP A 11 -9.58 19.84 34.63
CA ASP A 11 -9.17 20.24 36.00
C ASP A 11 -8.09 21.33 35.95
N LEU A 12 -7.07 21.16 35.08
CA LEU A 12 -6.03 22.15 34.92
C LEU A 12 -6.54 23.48 34.33
N LYS A 13 -7.47 23.45 33.38
CA LYS A 13 -8.13 24.66 32.87
C LYS A 13 -8.84 25.43 33.96
N ASN A 14 -9.57 24.74 34.82
CA ASN A 14 -10.29 25.36 35.93
C ASN A 14 -9.32 25.97 36.96
N GLU A 15 -8.20 25.28 37.23
CA GLU A 15 -7.16 25.81 38.10
C GLU A 15 -6.49 27.07 37.52
N GLU A 16 -6.14 27.05 36.23
CA GLU A 16 -5.57 28.20 35.55
C GLU A 16 -6.53 29.42 35.55
N ARG A 17 -7.82 29.16 35.28
CA ARG A 17 -8.86 30.20 35.36
C ARG A 17 -8.94 30.81 36.75
N HIS A 18 -8.96 29.97 37.79
CA HIS A 18 -9.01 30.46 39.17
C HIS A 18 -7.76 31.28 39.51
N LYS A 19 -6.58 30.86 39.11
CA LYS A 19 -5.34 31.64 39.27
C LYS A 19 -5.43 33.01 38.58
N MET A 20 -6.05 33.06 37.40
CA MET A 20 -6.26 34.34 36.69
C MET A 20 -7.27 35.25 37.36
N GLU A 21 -8.34 34.72 37.96
CA GLU A 21 -9.31 35.50 38.74
C GLU A 21 -8.61 36.12 39.97
N VAL A 22 -7.79 35.35 40.71
CA VAL A 22 -6.99 35.86 41.83
C VAL A 22 -5.98 36.90 41.39
N TRP A 23 -5.31 36.69 40.24
CA TRP A 23 -4.36 37.64 39.67
C TRP A 23 -5.06 38.96 39.28
N ALA A 24 -6.25 38.92 38.69
CA ALA A 24 -7.04 40.07 38.32
C ALA A 24 -7.47 40.89 39.55
N GLU A 25 -7.84 40.21 40.64
CA GLU A 25 -8.20 40.90 41.88
C GLU A 25 -6.97 41.57 42.53
N ALA A 26 -5.81 40.93 42.45
CA ALA A 26 -4.53 41.51 42.88
C ALA A 26 -4.20 42.79 42.08
N MET A 27 -4.40 42.75 40.73
CA MET A 27 -4.21 43.93 39.87
C MET A 27 -5.20 45.05 40.21
N ARG A 28 -6.47 44.74 40.50
CA ARG A 28 -7.48 45.69 40.94
C ARG A 28 -7.03 46.40 42.24
N THR A 29 -6.58 45.61 43.22
CA THR A 29 -6.07 46.10 44.50
C THR A 29 -4.86 47.01 44.30
N LEU A 30 -3.90 46.63 43.43
CA LEU A 30 -2.72 47.45 43.13
C LEU A 30 -3.09 48.82 42.53
N ASN A 31 -4.04 48.86 41.61
CA ASN A 31 -4.45 50.10 40.97
C ASN A 31 -5.24 51.04 41.92
N ASN A 32 -5.94 50.48 42.91
CA ASN A 32 -6.72 51.25 43.91
C ASN A 32 -5.94 51.49 45.20
N ALA A 33 -4.64 51.16 45.25
CA ALA A 33 -3.82 51.27 46.44
C ALA A 33 -3.55 52.73 46.81
N ASP A 34 -3.61 53.03 48.08
CA ASP A 34 -3.19 54.30 48.67
C ASP A 34 -1.84 54.17 49.40
N GLU A 35 -1.30 55.26 49.93
CA GLU A 35 0.01 55.29 50.62
C GLU A 35 0.10 54.36 51.86
N ASN A 36 -1.03 53.91 52.42
CA ASN A 36 -1.12 53.07 53.60
C ASN A 36 -1.39 51.56 53.25
N THR A 37 -1.56 51.23 52.02
CA THR A 37 -1.89 49.89 51.60
C THR A 37 -0.64 48.99 51.64
N ASP A 38 -0.70 47.84 52.34
CA ASP A 38 0.38 46.84 52.28
C ASP A 38 0.27 46.03 51.00
N LEU A 39 1.20 46.31 50.08
CA LEU A 39 1.24 45.72 48.75
C LEU A 39 2.08 44.43 48.66
N ASN A 40 2.69 43.99 49.78
CA ASN A 40 3.62 42.85 49.75
C ASN A 40 2.94 41.55 49.19
N LEU A 41 1.75 41.24 49.67
CA LEU A 41 1.00 40.09 49.21
C LEU A 41 0.54 40.25 47.77
N VAL A 42 0.02 41.45 47.41
CA VAL A 42 -0.46 41.79 46.09
C VAL A 42 0.66 41.61 45.04
N LEU A 43 1.81 42.19 45.30
CA LEU A 43 3.00 42.08 44.43
C LEU A 43 3.48 40.66 44.30
N LYS A 44 3.40 39.90 45.38
CA LYS A 44 3.76 38.46 45.36
C LYS A 44 2.84 37.70 44.42
N VAL A 45 1.52 37.84 44.53
CA VAL A 45 0.53 37.17 43.65
C VAL A 45 0.74 37.57 42.18
N ILE A 46 0.99 38.83 41.90
CA ILE A 46 1.22 39.32 40.53
C ILE A 46 2.49 38.75 39.95
N ASN A 47 3.55 38.63 40.76
CA ASN A 47 4.87 38.16 40.34
C ASN A 47 4.95 36.61 40.25
N GLU A 48 4.15 35.87 40.98
CA GLU A 48 4.14 34.39 40.96
C GLU A 48 3.54 33.80 39.70
N ASN A 49 2.86 34.59 38.87
CA ASN A 49 2.43 34.09 37.57
C ASN A 49 3.60 34.00 36.58
N ASN A 50 4.19 32.80 36.49
CA ASN A 50 5.36 32.51 35.62
C ASN A 50 4.98 31.61 34.43
N THR A 51 3.72 31.15 34.32
CA THR A 51 3.33 30.10 33.38
C THR A 51 2.22 30.50 32.42
N ILE A 52 1.28 31.31 32.87
CA ILE A 52 0.11 31.70 32.07
C ILE A 52 0.45 32.97 31.29
N PRO A 53 0.38 32.98 29.94
CA PRO A 53 0.57 34.18 29.13
C PRO A 53 -0.55 35.17 29.36
N ILE A 54 -0.20 36.46 29.57
CA ILE A 54 -1.16 37.52 29.83
C ILE A 54 -0.84 38.74 28.98
N VAL A 55 -1.88 39.41 28.50
CA VAL A 55 -1.84 40.76 27.92
C VAL A 55 -2.89 41.60 28.61
N VAL A 56 -2.50 42.75 29.09
CA VAL A 56 -3.39 43.75 29.68
C VAL A 56 -3.56 44.91 28.72
N LEU A 57 -4.79 45.22 28.37
CA LEU A 57 -5.13 46.31 27.50
C LEU A 57 -5.87 47.42 28.28
N ASP A 58 -5.61 48.67 27.91
CA ASP A 58 -6.38 49.79 28.39
C ASP A 58 -7.76 49.87 27.71
N LYS A 59 -8.58 50.85 28.13
CA LYS A 59 -9.91 51.10 27.54
C LYS A 59 -9.87 51.51 26.08
N GLN A 60 -8.72 51.98 25.58
CA GLN A 60 -8.49 52.34 24.19
C GLN A 60 -8.03 51.09 23.36
N GLY A 61 -7.71 49.99 24.02
CA GLY A 61 -7.21 48.79 23.39
C GLY A 61 -5.70 48.76 23.20
N ASN A 62 -4.95 49.69 23.82
CA ASN A 62 -3.49 49.68 23.76
C ASN A 62 -2.92 48.72 24.82
N VAL A 63 -1.79 48.11 24.50
CA VAL A 63 -1.07 47.20 25.41
C VAL A 63 -0.45 47.98 26.55
N GLN A 64 -0.91 47.79 27.81
CA GLN A 64 -0.33 48.35 29.00
C GLN A 64 0.85 47.48 29.52
N THR A 65 0.64 46.19 29.62
CA THR A 65 1.67 45.26 30.08
C THR A 65 1.38 43.85 29.55
N TYR A 66 2.41 43.02 29.55
CA TYR A 66 2.29 41.61 29.14
C TYR A 66 3.28 40.74 29.94
N ARG A 67 2.97 39.44 30.07
CA ARG A 67 3.83 38.46 30.77
C ARG A 67 3.78 37.11 30.09
N ASN A 68 4.85 36.37 30.26
CA ASN A 68 5.00 34.96 29.84
C ASN A 68 4.76 34.74 28.32
N ILE A 69 5.01 35.75 27.50
CA ILE A 69 4.91 35.72 26.06
C ILE A 69 6.32 35.65 25.48
N THR A 70 6.62 34.58 24.71
CA THR A 70 7.89 34.50 24.00
C THR A 70 7.81 35.37 22.75
N ILE A 71 8.53 36.46 22.75
CA ILE A 71 8.57 37.40 21.63
C ILE A 71 9.74 37.06 20.74
N VAL A 72 9.45 36.83 19.46
CA VAL A 72 10.46 36.70 18.39
C VAL A 72 10.38 37.99 17.55
N ALA A 73 11.06 39.01 17.99
CA ALA A 73 11.07 40.30 17.30
C ALA A 73 12.46 40.93 17.29
N SER A 74 12.78 41.68 16.24
CA SER A 74 14.08 42.29 16.01
C SER A 74 14.18 43.73 16.60
N SER A 75 13.05 44.34 16.97
CA SER A 75 13.00 45.67 17.54
C SER A 75 11.93 45.82 18.64
N ALA A 76 12.00 46.85 19.45
CA ALA A 76 10.99 47.16 20.48
C ALA A 76 9.61 47.49 19.85
N ALA A 77 9.56 48.16 18.70
CA ALA A 77 8.31 48.45 17.97
C ALA A 77 7.66 47.14 17.46
N ASP A 78 8.44 46.23 16.90
CA ASP A 78 7.98 44.92 16.43
C ASP A 78 7.45 44.05 17.59
N SER A 79 8.04 44.20 18.79
CA SER A 79 7.60 43.52 20.00
C SER A 79 6.21 43.97 20.44
N ILE A 80 5.93 45.27 20.44
CA ILE A 80 4.62 45.83 20.79
C ILE A 80 3.57 45.40 19.75
N GLN A 81 3.91 45.44 18.46
CA GLN A 81 3.02 45.01 17.39
C GLN A 81 2.70 43.51 17.53
N PHE A 82 3.72 42.67 17.80
CA PHE A 82 3.53 41.23 18.03
C PHE A 82 2.57 40.97 19.20
N VAL A 83 2.72 41.68 20.32
CA VAL A 83 1.85 41.51 21.50
C VAL A 83 0.44 42.00 21.20
N SER A 84 0.28 43.10 20.44
CA SER A 84 -1.02 43.60 20.00
C SER A 84 -1.75 42.59 19.11
N ASP A 85 -1.04 41.99 18.14
CA ASP A 85 -1.60 40.95 17.25
C ASP A 85 -1.97 39.70 18.04
N TYR A 86 -1.14 39.31 19.03
CA TYR A 86 -1.43 38.23 19.94
C TYR A 86 -2.67 38.50 20.79
N ALA A 87 -2.81 39.68 21.37
CA ALA A 87 -4.02 40.10 22.06
C ALA A 87 -5.26 40.04 21.16
N GLY A 88 -5.13 40.45 19.89
CA GLY A 88 -6.19 40.34 18.89
C GLY A 88 -6.67 38.89 18.71
N LYS A 89 -5.76 37.90 18.69
CA LYS A 89 -6.11 36.49 18.67
C LYS A 89 -6.81 36.02 19.95
N LEU A 90 -6.37 36.48 21.11
CA LEU A 90 -6.95 36.10 22.40
C LEU A 90 -8.37 36.65 22.59
N LYS A 91 -8.72 37.80 21.99
CA LYS A 91 -10.10 38.33 21.98
C LYS A 91 -11.14 37.33 21.45
N HIS A 92 -10.75 36.48 20.52
CA HIS A 92 -11.63 35.47 19.97
C HIS A 92 -11.75 34.21 20.84
N SER A 93 -10.92 34.04 21.87
CA SER A 93 -10.90 32.86 22.74
C SER A 93 -11.84 32.92 23.93
N ASN A 94 -12.53 34.00 24.15
CA ASN A 94 -13.42 34.25 25.31
C ASN A 94 -12.72 34.04 26.68
N LYS A 95 -11.41 34.29 26.74
CA LYS A 95 -10.61 34.19 27.97
C LYS A 95 -10.17 35.60 28.38
N ASP A 96 -11.12 36.41 28.78
CA ASP A 96 -10.87 37.75 29.24
C ASP A 96 -11.49 37.99 30.61
N ILE A 97 -10.86 38.86 31.38
CA ILE A 97 -11.33 39.33 32.68
C ILE A 97 -11.28 40.87 32.61
N ARG A 98 -12.45 41.48 32.69
CA ARG A 98 -12.52 42.93 32.77
C ARG A 98 -12.45 43.41 34.22
N ILE A 99 -11.56 44.30 34.50
CA ILE A 99 -11.31 44.88 35.83
C ILE A 99 -11.74 46.34 35.80
N TYR A 100 -12.78 46.68 36.56
CA TYR A 100 -13.23 48.03 36.77
C TYR A 100 -12.49 48.63 37.98
N PHE A 101 -12.04 49.90 37.86
CA PHE A 101 -11.33 50.58 38.97
C PHE A 101 -12.26 51.16 39.98
N ASP A 102 -13.48 51.55 39.56
CA ASP A 102 -14.54 52.06 40.45
C ASP A 102 -15.82 51.21 40.23
N ASP A 103 -16.40 50.72 41.33
CA ASP A 103 -17.63 49.95 41.29
C ASP A 103 -18.85 50.79 40.91
N THR A 104 -18.79 52.15 41.15
CA THR A 104 -19.86 53.08 40.84
C THR A 104 -19.72 53.74 39.47
N ASP A 105 -18.49 53.96 39.02
CA ASP A 105 -18.16 54.50 37.70
C ASP A 105 -17.44 53.46 36.85
N LYS A 106 -18.16 52.77 35.97
CA LYS A 106 -17.64 51.76 35.07
C LYS A 106 -16.95 52.32 33.82
N SER A 107 -16.65 53.62 33.80
CA SER A 107 -16.02 54.28 32.66
C SER A 107 -14.53 54.00 32.53
N ASP A 108 -13.89 53.55 33.61
CA ASP A 108 -12.45 53.23 33.64
C ASP A 108 -12.23 51.79 33.99
N PHE A 109 -11.61 51.07 33.03
CA PHE A 109 -11.39 49.64 33.14
C PHE A 109 -10.14 49.20 32.34
N ILE A 110 -9.63 48.03 32.70
CA ILE A 110 -8.63 47.30 31.91
C ILE A 110 -9.19 45.92 31.52
N ASP A 111 -8.78 45.43 30.37
CA ASP A 111 -9.11 44.10 29.91
C ASP A 111 -7.86 43.19 29.99
N VAL A 112 -7.98 42.15 30.76
CA VAL A 112 -6.90 41.14 30.95
C VAL A 112 -7.23 39.94 30.06
N TYR A 113 -6.46 39.77 29.00
CA TYR A 113 -6.53 38.57 28.14
C TYR A 113 -5.48 37.58 28.56
N TYR A 114 -5.84 36.32 28.67
CA TYR A 114 -4.88 35.25 28.98
C TYR A 114 -5.02 34.05 28.05
N ASP A 115 -3.94 33.33 27.90
CA ASP A 115 -3.90 32.10 27.08
C ASP A 115 -3.58 30.89 27.98
N ASP A 116 -3.82 29.69 27.45
CA ASP A 116 -3.44 28.47 28.11
C ASP A 116 -1.92 28.42 28.31
N SER A 117 -1.49 27.92 29.46
CA SER A 117 -0.07 27.66 29.70
C SER A 117 0.48 26.63 28.69
N VAL A 118 1.80 26.62 28.52
CA VAL A 118 2.46 25.63 27.67
C VAL A 118 2.17 24.21 28.13
N LEU A 119 2.03 24.01 29.43
CA LEU A 119 1.70 22.71 30.03
C LEU A 119 0.30 22.26 29.61
N LEU A 120 -0.69 23.14 29.72
CA LEU A 120 -2.08 22.86 29.35
C LEU A 120 -2.20 22.57 27.84
N LYS A 121 -1.52 23.35 26.98
CA LYS A 121 -1.48 23.10 25.54
C LYS A 121 -0.88 21.74 25.19
N ARG A 122 0.22 21.35 25.85
CA ARG A 122 0.84 20.02 25.66
C ARG A 122 -0.07 18.90 26.15
N LEU A 123 -0.73 19.08 27.30
CA LEU A 123 -1.64 18.09 27.86
C LEU A 123 -2.87 17.89 26.96
N SER A 124 -3.42 18.98 26.39
CA SER A 124 -4.53 18.94 25.42
C SER A 124 -4.15 18.25 24.12
N ALA A 125 -2.89 18.34 23.67
CA ALA A 125 -2.41 17.66 22.47
C ALA A 125 -2.09 16.18 22.68
N TYR A 126 -1.80 15.75 23.91
CA TYR A 126 -1.35 14.40 24.24
C TYR A 126 -2.27 13.28 23.75
N PRO A 127 -3.63 13.35 23.86
CA PRO A 127 -4.53 12.32 23.35
C PRO A 127 -4.39 12.08 21.85
N TYR A 128 -4.18 13.14 21.07
CA TYR A 128 -4.00 13.03 19.62
C TYR A 128 -2.68 12.36 19.24
N VAL A 129 -1.60 12.70 19.95
CA VAL A 129 -0.30 12.04 19.78
C VAL A 129 -0.40 10.55 20.11
N GLN A 130 -1.05 10.21 21.22
CA GLN A 130 -1.25 8.81 21.62
C GLN A 130 -2.09 8.04 20.58
N LEU A 131 -3.15 8.64 20.08
CA LEU A 131 -3.98 8.04 19.02
C LEU A 131 -3.17 7.79 17.74
N GLY A 132 -2.32 8.74 17.35
CA GLY A 132 -1.40 8.59 16.22
C GLY A 132 -0.44 7.41 16.38
N ILE A 133 0.16 7.26 17.55
CA ILE A 133 1.08 6.14 17.84
C ILE A 133 0.35 4.79 17.76
N VAL A 134 -0.86 4.69 18.35
CA VAL A 134 -1.67 3.47 18.29
C VAL A 134 -2.05 3.13 16.85
N LEU A 135 -2.44 4.14 16.05
CA LEU A 135 -2.77 3.95 14.64
C LEU A 135 -1.58 3.39 13.85
N ILE A 136 -0.40 3.98 14.03
CA ILE A 136 0.83 3.51 13.39
C ILE A 136 1.11 2.05 13.78
N PHE A 137 0.99 1.72 15.06
CA PHE A 137 1.20 0.35 15.54
C PHE A 137 0.23 -0.64 14.89
N VAL A 138 -1.07 -0.30 14.79
CA VAL A 138 -2.08 -1.13 14.13
C VAL A 138 -1.75 -1.33 12.64
N VAL A 139 -1.34 -0.27 11.94
CA VAL A 139 -0.95 -0.36 10.52
C VAL A 139 0.25 -1.28 10.34
N VAL A 140 1.29 -1.13 11.16
CA VAL A 140 2.48 -2.00 11.13
C VAL A 140 2.11 -3.45 11.41
N ALA A 141 1.25 -3.71 12.42
CA ALA A 141 0.78 -5.06 12.74
C ALA A 141 0.00 -5.70 11.58
N ILE A 142 -0.88 -4.95 10.93
CA ILE A 142 -1.62 -5.43 9.75
C ILE A 142 -0.66 -5.77 8.60
N ILE A 143 0.30 -4.90 8.29
CA ILE A 143 1.30 -5.15 7.25
C ILE A 143 2.11 -6.42 7.57
N ALA A 144 2.57 -6.57 8.81
CA ALA A 144 3.34 -7.74 9.25
C ALA A 144 2.51 -9.04 9.11
N LEU A 145 1.24 -9.03 9.52
CA LEU A 145 0.34 -10.18 9.39
C LEU A 145 0.08 -10.55 7.92
N LEU A 146 -0.15 -9.56 7.05
CA LEU A 146 -0.37 -9.80 5.62
C LEU A 146 0.89 -10.35 4.94
N THR A 147 2.06 -9.83 5.29
CA THR A 147 3.35 -10.29 4.76
C THR A 147 3.66 -11.71 5.24
N SER A 148 3.43 -12.01 6.52
CA SER A 148 3.61 -13.34 7.08
C SER A 148 2.72 -14.39 6.40
N LYS A 149 1.43 -14.08 6.20
CA LYS A 149 0.51 -14.98 5.47
C LYS A 149 0.96 -15.25 4.04
N ARG A 150 1.43 -14.24 3.32
CA ARG A 150 1.96 -14.42 1.96
C ARG A 150 3.21 -15.31 1.95
N ALA A 151 4.13 -15.09 2.87
CA ALA A 151 5.34 -15.90 3.01
C ALA A 151 5.03 -17.36 3.34
N GLU A 152 4.05 -17.63 4.21
CA GLU A 152 3.61 -18.98 4.55
C GLU A 152 2.98 -19.68 3.34
N GLN A 153 2.07 -19.02 2.63
CA GLN A 153 1.48 -19.57 1.40
C GLN A 153 2.54 -19.90 0.36
N ASN A 154 3.55 -19.04 0.19
CA ASN A 154 4.64 -19.27 -0.73
C ASN A 154 5.48 -20.49 -0.34
N LYS A 155 5.80 -20.66 0.95
CA LYS A 155 6.54 -21.85 1.43
C LYS A 155 5.79 -23.15 1.16
N VAL A 156 4.48 -23.17 1.41
CA VAL A 156 3.64 -24.35 1.14
C VAL A 156 3.63 -24.68 -0.35
N TRP A 157 3.48 -23.72 -1.23
CA TRP A 157 3.51 -23.91 -2.68
C TRP A 157 4.86 -24.42 -3.18
N VAL A 158 5.97 -23.83 -2.71
CA VAL A 158 7.33 -24.26 -3.06
C VAL A 158 7.56 -25.68 -2.59
N GLY A 159 7.20 -25.99 -1.34
CA GLY A 159 7.34 -27.32 -0.78
C GLY A 159 6.51 -28.37 -1.54
N LEU A 160 5.23 -28.07 -1.81
CA LEU A 160 4.35 -28.96 -2.56
C LEU A 160 4.83 -29.17 -4.00
N SER A 161 5.28 -28.13 -4.68
CA SER A 161 5.81 -28.24 -6.05
C SER A 161 7.05 -29.08 -6.11
N LYS A 162 8.00 -28.90 -5.19
CA LYS A 162 9.23 -29.68 -5.10
C LYS A 162 8.93 -31.15 -4.79
N GLU A 163 8.07 -31.42 -3.83
CA GLU A 163 7.67 -32.75 -3.45
C GLU A 163 6.94 -33.47 -4.60
N THR A 164 5.98 -32.77 -5.24
CA THR A 164 5.26 -33.34 -6.41
C THR A 164 6.21 -33.65 -7.55
N ALA A 165 7.17 -32.80 -7.85
CA ALA A 165 8.18 -33.04 -8.87
C ALA A 165 9.03 -34.29 -8.55
N HIS A 166 9.43 -34.42 -7.29
CA HIS A 166 10.22 -35.58 -6.84
C HIS A 166 9.43 -36.89 -6.91
N GLN A 167 8.20 -36.88 -6.41
CA GLN A 167 7.30 -38.02 -6.42
C GLN A 167 6.90 -38.46 -7.85
N LEU A 168 6.79 -37.52 -8.79
CA LEU A 168 6.54 -37.83 -10.20
C LEU A 168 7.80 -38.27 -10.94
N GLY A 169 8.95 -37.70 -10.62
CA GLY A 169 10.22 -37.98 -11.31
C GLY A 169 10.61 -39.45 -11.27
N THR A 170 10.45 -40.11 -10.13
CA THR A 170 10.81 -41.56 -9.95
C THR A 170 10.02 -42.48 -10.89
N PRO A 171 8.66 -42.47 -10.91
CA PRO A 171 7.90 -43.32 -11.83
C PRO A 171 8.10 -42.93 -13.31
N ILE A 172 8.31 -41.67 -13.62
CA ILE A 172 8.58 -41.20 -14.99
C ILE A 172 9.91 -41.79 -15.48
N SER A 173 10.97 -41.77 -14.64
CA SER A 173 12.26 -42.33 -14.98
C SER A 173 12.14 -43.86 -15.25
N SER A 174 11.34 -44.58 -14.47
CA SER A 174 11.08 -46.00 -14.69
C SER A 174 10.33 -46.23 -16.00
N LEU A 175 9.32 -45.42 -16.32
CA LEU A 175 8.59 -45.51 -17.58
C LEU A 175 9.49 -45.26 -18.79
N MET A 176 10.39 -44.26 -18.69
CA MET A 176 11.39 -44.01 -19.74
C MET A 176 12.30 -45.22 -19.99
N ALA A 177 12.81 -45.84 -18.92
CA ALA A 177 13.64 -47.03 -19.03
C ALA A 177 12.87 -48.19 -19.70
N TRP A 178 11.61 -48.38 -19.33
CA TRP A 178 10.80 -49.43 -19.96
C TRP A 178 10.52 -49.13 -21.44
N ILE A 179 10.29 -47.89 -21.83
CA ILE A 179 10.11 -47.52 -23.23
C ILE A 179 11.38 -47.78 -24.04
N GLU A 180 12.57 -47.53 -23.50
CA GLU A 180 13.82 -47.85 -24.21
C GLU A 180 13.97 -49.35 -24.43
N ILE A 181 13.64 -50.20 -23.43
CA ILE A 181 13.62 -51.63 -23.57
C ILE A 181 12.60 -52.11 -24.63
N LEU A 182 11.41 -51.49 -24.63
CA LEU A 182 10.38 -51.82 -25.62
C LEU A 182 10.79 -51.44 -27.04
N LYS A 183 11.45 -50.30 -27.23
CA LYS A 183 11.99 -49.90 -28.55
C LYS A 183 13.01 -50.91 -29.10
N GLU A 184 13.85 -51.43 -28.22
CA GLU A 184 14.82 -52.47 -28.61
C GLU A 184 14.15 -53.84 -28.89
N THR A 185 13.13 -54.19 -28.12
CA THR A 185 12.45 -55.48 -28.19
C THR A 185 11.44 -55.55 -29.35
N TYR A 186 10.76 -54.45 -29.62
CA TYR A 186 9.69 -54.33 -30.62
C TYR A 186 9.87 -53.08 -31.50
N PRO A 187 10.92 -53.03 -32.35
CA PRO A 187 11.28 -51.83 -33.10
C PRO A 187 10.23 -51.37 -34.11
N ASP A 188 9.37 -52.26 -34.58
CA ASP A 188 8.35 -52.00 -35.59
C ASP A 188 6.97 -51.66 -35.01
N ASP A 189 6.83 -51.55 -33.68
CA ASP A 189 5.56 -51.26 -33.04
C ASP A 189 5.27 -49.73 -33.05
N GLU A 190 4.19 -49.33 -33.72
CA GLU A 190 3.79 -47.93 -33.91
C GLU A 190 3.32 -47.26 -32.60
N LEU A 191 2.97 -48.02 -31.54
CA LEU A 191 2.50 -47.45 -30.26
C LEU A 191 3.65 -46.97 -29.40
N ILE A 192 4.84 -47.57 -29.49
CA ILE A 192 5.98 -47.25 -28.64
C ILE A 192 6.46 -45.80 -28.84
N PRO A 193 6.56 -45.25 -30.07
CA PRO A 193 6.83 -43.82 -30.28
C PRO A 193 5.78 -42.87 -29.66
N GLU A 194 4.52 -43.27 -29.64
CA GLU A 194 3.46 -42.45 -29.02
C GLU A 194 3.56 -42.47 -27.49
N MET A 195 3.87 -43.66 -26.90
CA MET A 195 4.14 -43.79 -25.47
C MET A 195 5.36 -42.94 -25.05
N ASP A 196 6.43 -42.94 -25.84
CA ASP A 196 7.63 -42.11 -25.61
C ASP A 196 7.31 -40.63 -25.59
N LYS A 197 6.48 -40.15 -26.53
CA LYS A 197 6.00 -38.77 -26.54
C LYS A 197 5.24 -38.41 -25.27
N ASP A 198 4.35 -39.26 -24.81
CA ASP A 198 3.54 -39.03 -23.62
C ASP A 198 4.39 -39.03 -22.33
N VAL A 199 5.34 -39.93 -22.19
CA VAL A 199 6.24 -40.00 -21.04
C VAL A 199 7.20 -38.80 -21.02
N LYS A 200 7.75 -38.40 -22.16
CA LYS A 200 8.53 -37.14 -22.27
C LYS A 200 7.71 -35.92 -21.90
N ARG A 201 6.41 -35.91 -22.21
CA ARG A 201 5.51 -34.85 -21.79
C ARG A 201 5.32 -34.83 -20.27
N LEU A 202 5.17 -35.99 -19.62
CA LEU A 202 5.09 -36.09 -18.16
C LEU A 202 6.38 -35.60 -17.50
N GLN A 203 7.53 -35.97 -18.07
CA GLN A 203 8.84 -35.47 -17.62
C GLN A 203 8.92 -33.93 -17.67
N LEU A 204 8.53 -33.34 -18.78
CA LEU A 204 8.53 -31.87 -18.92
C LEU A 204 7.63 -31.21 -17.86
N ILE A 205 6.49 -31.82 -17.53
CA ILE A 205 5.59 -31.32 -16.47
C ILE A 205 6.29 -31.42 -15.10
N ALA A 206 6.90 -32.57 -14.78
CA ALA A 206 7.63 -32.74 -13.51
C ALA A 206 8.81 -31.76 -13.39
N ASP A 207 9.57 -31.54 -14.45
CA ASP A 207 10.68 -30.57 -14.49
C ASP A 207 10.19 -29.12 -14.26
N ARG A 208 9.04 -28.77 -14.83
CA ARG A 208 8.41 -27.46 -14.60
C ARG A 208 8.02 -27.26 -13.14
N PHE A 209 7.43 -28.28 -12.49
CA PHE A 209 7.14 -28.24 -11.06
C PHE A 209 8.40 -28.15 -10.20
N SER A 210 9.46 -28.84 -10.57
CA SER A 210 10.77 -28.78 -9.91
C SER A 210 11.34 -27.36 -9.96
N LYS A 211 11.29 -26.69 -11.13
CA LYS A 211 11.77 -25.32 -11.31
C LYS A 211 10.99 -24.30 -10.48
N ILE A 212 9.69 -24.49 -10.30
CA ILE A 212 8.87 -23.65 -9.39
C ILE A 212 9.37 -23.76 -7.95
N GLY A 213 9.82 -24.96 -7.55
CA GLY A 213 10.35 -25.21 -6.20
C GLY A 213 11.78 -24.71 -5.96
N SER A 214 12.55 -24.39 -7.02
CA SER A 214 13.99 -24.09 -6.93
C SER A 214 14.38 -22.63 -7.10
N LEU A 215 13.41 -21.69 -7.23
CA LEU A 215 13.67 -20.26 -7.47
C LEU A 215 14.68 -20.05 -8.62
N PRO A 216 14.32 -20.33 -9.86
CA PRO A 216 15.22 -20.24 -10.99
C PRO A 216 15.63 -18.79 -11.24
N GLU A 217 16.93 -18.55 -11.41
CA GLU A 217 17.46 -17.23 -11.73
C GLU A 217 17.10 -16.84 -13.17
N PRO A 218 16.53 -15.65 -13.40
CA PRO A 218 16.34 -15.10 -14.74
C PRO A 218 17.69 -14.76 -15.39
N VAL A 219 17.82 -15.07 -16.66
CA VAL A 219 19.01 -14.75 -17.47
C VAL A 219 18.62 -13.87 -18.66
N PRO A 220 19.53 -13.04 -19.21
CA PRO A 220 19.27 -12.29 -20.43
C PRO A 220 18.86 -13.27 -21.56
N THR A 221 17.66 -13.07 -22.09
CA THR A 221 17.05 -14.01 -23.04
C THR A 221 16.38 -13.24 -24.16
N ASN A 222 16.54 -13.68 -25.40
CA ASN A 222 15.80 -13.16 -26.55
C ASN A 222 14.32 -13.55 -26.43
N LEU A 223 13.44 -12.56 -26.26
CA LEU A 223 12.02 -12.79 -26.05
C LEU A 223 11.33 -13.38 -27.29
N GLU A 224 11.75 -12.97 -28.49
CA GLU A 224 11.17 -13.46 -29.73
C GLU A 224 11.40 -14.97 -29.88
N GLU A 225 12.60 -15.47 -29.62
CA GLU A 225 12.90 -16.91 -29.66
C GLU A 225 11.99 -17.72 -28.72
N VAL A 226 11.81 -17.23 -27.49
CA VAL A 226 10.95 -17.88 -26.49
C VAL A 226 9.51 -17.94 -26.96
N LEU A 227 8.99 -16.83 -27.50
CA LEU A 227 7.61 -16.76 -27.99
C LEU A 227 7.40 -17.60 -29.24
N MET A 228 8.37 -17.63 -30.16
CA MET A 228 8.31 -18.43 -31.36
C MET A 228 8.29 -19.93 -31.07
N HIS A 229 9.07 -20.40 -30.10
CA HIS A 229 8.98 -21.79 -29.64
C HIS A 229 7.57 -22.17 -29.21
N VAL A 230 6.88 -21.28 -28.48
CA VAL A 230 5.51 -21.53 -28.03
C VAL A 230 4.54 -21.48 -29.20
N VAL A 231 4.67 -20.52 -30.12
CA VAL A 231 3.83 -20.40 -31.30
C VAL A 231 3.91 -21.67 -32.16
N GLU A 232 5.13 -22.15 -32.49
CA GLU A 232 5.32 -23.37 -33.26
C GLU A 232 4.77 -24.62 -32.54
N TYR A 233 4.96 -24.69 -31.20
CA TYR A 233 4.42 -25.79 -30.42
C TYR A 233 2.90 -25.80 -30.43
N MET A 234 2.27 -24.64 -30.26
CA MET A 234 0.83 -24.52 -30.25
C MET A 234 0.22 -24.77 -31.64
N ASP A 235 0.84 -24.26 -32.71
CA ASP A 235 0.36 -24.45 -34.09
C ASP A 235 0.26 -25.93 -34.48
N ARG A 236 1.29 -26.74 -34.08
CA ARG A 236 1.30 -28.19 -34.33
C ARG A 236 0.23 -28.95 -33.54
N ARG A 237 -0.26 -28.45 -32.41
CA ARG A 237 -1.18 -29.15 -31.51
C ARG A 237 -2.60 -28.61 -31.48
N THR A 238 -2.80 -27.47 -32.07
CA THR A 238 -4.09 -26.81 -32.11
C THR A 238 -4.82 -27.19 -33.41
N SER A 239 -6.15 -27.26 -33.35
CA SER A 239 -6.95 -27.49 -34.55
C SER A 239 -6.68 -26.42 -35.60
N LYS A 240 -6.63 -26.81 -36.89
CA LYS A 240 -6.50 -25.89 -38.03
C LYS A 240 -7.62 -24.83 -38.10
N LYS A 241 -8.65 -24.94 -37.28
CA LYS A 241 -9.70 -23.94 -37.13
C LYS A 241 -9.25 -22.71 -36.34
N ILE A 242 -8.13 -22.80 -35.62
CA ILE A 242 -7.60 -21.71 -34.79
C ILE A 242 -6.34 -21.18 -35.47
N ASN A 243 -6.37 -19.89 -35.78
CA ASN A 243 -5.25 -19.19 -36.39
C ASN A 243 -4.41 -18.49 -35.33
N ILE A 244 -3.11 -18.77 -35.27
CA ILE A 244 -2.18 -18.11 -34.35
C ILE A 244 -1.35 -17.10 -35.15
N THR A 245 -1.43 -15.83 -34.75
CA THR A 245 -0.71 -14.72 -35.36
C THR A 245 0.14 -14.01 -34.31
N TYR A 246 1.21 -13.36 -34.77
CA TYR A 246 2.10 -12.61 -33.89
C TYR A 246 2.58 -11.31 -34.52
N GLU A 247 2.93 -10.34 -33.68
CA GLU A 247 3.47 -9.04 -34.05
C GLU A 247 4.61 -8.71 -33.09
N PHE A 248 5.84 -8.68 -33.61
CA PHE A 248 7.05 -8.39 -32.85
C PHE A 248 7.68 -7.07 -33.32
N PRO A 249 8.45 -6.35 -32.46
CA PRO A 249 9.25 -5.21 -32.86
C PRO A 249 10.31 -5.60 -33.91
N GLU A 250 10.73 -4.64 -34.72
CA GLU A 250 11.79 -4.86 -35.73
C GLU A 250 13.17 -5.09 -35.12
N HIS A 251 13.37 -4.75 -33.85
CA HIS A 251 14.63 -4.91 -33.13
C HIS A 251 14.55 -6.03 -32.10
N GLU A 252 15.68 -6.66 -31.85
CA GLU A 252 15.80 -7.71 -30.84
C GLU A 252 15.41 -7.19 -29.45
N VAL A 253 14.58 -7.94 -28.74
CA VAL A 253 14.13 -7.63 -27.39
C VAL A 253 14.71 -8.64 -26.42
N VAL A 254 15.71 -8.20 -25.64
CA VAL A 254 16.34 -9.03 -24.60
C VAL A 254 15.78 -8.62 -23.24
N VAL A 255 15.30 -9.62 -22.49
CA VAL A 255 14.74 -9.45 -21.16
C VAL A 255 15.30 -10.50 -20.21
N LEU A 256 15.30 -10.20 -18.90
CA LEU A 256 15.71 -11.17 -17.88
C LEU A 256 14.58 -12.20 -17.67
N LEU A 257 14.77 -13.43 -18.19
CA LEU A 257 13.76 -14.49 -18.14
C LEU A 257 14.40 -15.84 -17.74
N ASN A 258 13.59 -16.69 -17.11
CA ASN A 258 13.75 -18.13 -17.22
C ASN A 258 12.91 -18.63 -18.39
N ALA A 259 13.54 -18.92 -19.53
CA ALA A 259 12.86 -19.25 -20.78
C ALA A 259 11.79 -20.33 -20.60
N SER A 260 12.11 -21.45 -19.96
CA SER A 260 11.17 -22.60 -19.84
C SER A 260 9.95 -22.30 -18.96
N LEU A 261 10.09 -21.46 -17.91
CA LEU A 261 8.95 -21.02 -17.11
C LEU A 261 8.12 -19.97 -17.84
N PHE A 262 8.76 -19.11 -18.60
CA PHE A 262 8.04 -18.09 -19.36
C PHE A 262 7.30 -18.70 -20.56
N GLU A 263 7.92 -19.65 -21.27
CA GLU A 263 7.23 -20.47 -22.29
C GLU A 263 5.95 -21.10 -21.70
N TRP A 264 6.03 -21.63 -20.48
CA TRP A 264 4.86 -22.21 -19.83
C TRP A 264 3.76 -21.19 -19.53
N VAL A 265 4.12 -19.96 -19.16
CA VAL A 265 3.14 -18.86 -18.99
C VAL A 265 2.38 -18.63 -20.30
N ILE A 266 3.10 -18.44 -21.40
CA ILE A 266 2.48 -18.15 -22.71
C ILE A 266 1.68 -19.37 -23.21
N GLU A 267 2.23 -20.58 -23.09
CA GLU A 267 1.53 -21.81 -23.41
C GLU A 267 0.19 -21.93 -22.66
N ASN A 268 0.19 -21.61 -21.37
CA ASN A 268 -1.01 -21.65 -20.54
C ASN A 268 -2.06 -20.60 -20.96
N LEU A 269 -1.64 -19.40 -21.34
CA LEU A 269 -2.53 -18.38 -21.89
C LEU A 269 -3.12 -18.84 -23.21
N CYS A 270 -2.31 -19.39 -24.13
CA CYS A 270 -2.76 -19.91 -25.41
C CYS A 270 -3.73 -21.10 -25.25
N LYS A 271 -3.44 -22.04 -24.33
CA LYS A 271 -4.37 -23.15 -24.02
C LYS A 271 -5.70 -22.64 -23.45
N ASN A 272 -5.66 -21.61 -22.60
CA ASN A 272 -6.89 -21.02 -22.10
C ASN A 272 -7.70 -20.34 -23.22
N ALA A 273 -7.03 -19.71 -24.19
CA ALA A 273 -7.62 -19.14 -25.38
C ALA A 273 -8.31 -20.22 -26.24
N VAL A 274 -7.61 -21.33 -26.54
CA VAL A 274 -8.16 -22.49 -27.28
C VAL A 274 -9.40 -23.03 -26.58
N ASP A 275 -9.33 -23.24 -25.28
CA ASP A 275 -10.46 -23.75 -24.48
C ASP A 275 -11.65 -22.73 -24.46
N ALA A 276 -11.37 -21.44 -24.51
CA ALA A 276 -12.39 -20.40 -24.55
C ALA A 276 -13.14 -20.36 -25.90
N MET A 277 -12.54 -20.84 -26.97
CA MET A 277 -13.15 -20.98 -28.30
C MET A 277 -14.03 -22.24 -28.43
N GLY A 278 -13.88 -23.22 -27.51
CA GLY A 278 -14.80 -24.37 -27.40
C GLY A 278 -14.86 -25.29 -28.64
N GLY A 279 -13.81 -25.29 -29.48
CA GLY A 279 -13.73 -26.06 -30.72
C GLY A 279 -14.28 -25.34 -31.97
N GLU A 280 -14.74 -24.10 -31.80
CA GLU A 280 -15.15 -23.22 -32.89
C GLU A 280 -13.91 -22.60 -33.58
N GLN A 281 -14.17 -21.96 -34.74
CA GLN A 281 -13.16 -21.19 -35.45
C GLN A 281 -12.80 -19.94 -34.67
N GLY A 282 -11.51 -19.63 -34.56
CA GLY A 282 -11.07 -18.43 -33.85
C GLY A 282 -9.60 -18.07 -34.08
N SER A 283 -9.13 -17.07 -33.39
CA SER A 283 -7.74 -16.63 -33.51
C SER A 283 -7.13 -16.32 -32.15
N ILE A 284 -5.82 -16.52 -32.08
CA ILE A 284 -4.95 -16.05 -30.99
C ILE A 284 -3.94 -15.08 -31.60
N HIS A 285 -3.80 -13.91 -31.02
CA HIS A 285 -2.84 -12.90 -31.44
C HIS A 285 -1.88 -12.57 -30.32
N ILE A 286 -0.57 -12.74 -30.56
CA ILE A 286 0.50 -12.41 -29.63
C ILE A 286 1.20 -11.15 -30.10
N LYS A 287 1.15 -10.08 -29.31
CA LYS A 287 1.76 -8.79 -29.62
C LYS A 287 2.79 -8.40 -28.59
N VAL A 288 3.98 -8.03 -29.04
CA VAL A 288 5.06 -7.49 -28.20
C VAL A 288 5.21 -5.99 -28.47
N MET A 289 5.25 -5.21 -27.41
CA MET A 289 5.43 -3.76 -27.46
C MET A 289 6.56 -3.36 -26.50
N VAL A 290 7.44 -2.52 -26.94
CA VAL A 290 8.55 -1.99 -26.12
C VAL A 290 8.29 -0.50 -25.86
N ASN A 291 8.24 -0.13 -24.58
CA ASN A 291 8.15 1.26 -24.15
C ASN A 291 9.34 1.54 -23.21
N ASN A 292 10.08 2.60 -23.43
CA ASN A 292 11.29 3.09 -22.74
C ASN A 292 11.97 2.16 -21.70
N ASP A 293 11.22 1.66 -20.67
CA ASP A 293 11.76 0.85 -19.58
C ASP A 293 10.93 -0.44 -19.34
N ALA A 294 9.99 -0.78 -20.22
CA ALA A 294 9.09 -1.93 -20.04
C ALA A 294 8.77 -2.63 -21.36
N VAL A 295 8.76 -3.94 -21.32
CA VAL A 295 8.28 -4.80 -22.40
C VAL A 295 6.90 -5.30 -22.06
N ALA A 296 5.92 -5.05 -22.92
CA ALA A 296 4.55 -5.52 -22.77
C ALA A 296 4.25 -6.62 -23.79
N ILE A 297 3.72 -7.74 -23.31
CA ILE A 297 3.29 -8.86 -24.14
C ILE A 297 1.78 -9.00 -23.97
N GLU A 298 1.04 -8.97 -25.07
CA GLU A 298 -0.39 -9.16 -25.08
C GLU A 298 -0.74 -10.47 -25.80
N VAL A 299 -1.56 -11.29 -25.15
CA VAL A 299 -2.12 -12.51 -25.73
C VAL A 299 -3.63 -12.31 -25.81
N SER A 300 -4.14 -12.16 -27.02
CA SER A 300 -5.55 -11.87 -27.31
C SER A 300 -6.20 -13.07 -27.96
N ASP A 301 -7.41 -13.41 -27.54
CA ASP A 301 -8.23 -14.46 -28.13
C ASP A 301 -9.60 -13.95 -28.57
N THR A 302 -10.26 -14.68 -29.45
CA THR A 302 -11.62 -14.43 -29.91
C THR A 302 -12.65 -15.39 -29.29
N GLY A 303 -12.35 -15.91 -28.10
CA GLY A 303 -13.20 -16.87 -27.40
C GLY A 303 -14.41 -16.25 -26.69
N LYS A 304 -15.02 -17.03 -25.79
CA LYS A 304 -16.25 -16.64 -25.07
C LYS A 304 -16.11 -15.44 -24.12
N GLY A 305 -14.88 -14.98 -23.84
CA GLY A 305 -14.61 -13.90 -22.87
C GLY A 305 -14.86 -14.27 -21.41
N ILE A 306 -14.57 -13.31 -20.52
CA ILE A 306 -14.69 -13.44 -19.08
C ILE A 306 -15.73 -12.44 -18.55
N LYS A 307 -16.65 -12.88 -17.70
CA LYS A 307 -17.63 -11.99 -17.07
C LYS A 307 -16.93 -10.98 -16.16
N LYS A 308 -17.37 -9.73 -16.15
CA LYS A 308 -16.76 -8.64 -15.34
C LYS A 308 -16.55 -9.01 -13.87
N LYS A 309 -17.51 -9.71 -13.24
CA LYS A 309 -17.43 -10.17 -11.85
C LYS A 309 -16.33 -11.19 -11.59
N ASP A 310 -15.87 -11.90 -12.61
CA ASP A 310 -14.89 -12.98 -12.50
C ASP A 310 -13.47 -12.51 -12.80
N ILE A 311 -13.30 -11.36 -13.47
CA ILE A 311 -11.98 -10.81 -13.87
C ILE A 311 -11.04 -10.70 -12.67
N GLY A 312 -11.51 -10.20 -11.53
CA GLY A 312 -10.71 -10.09 -10.31
C GLY A 312 -10.33 -11.43 -9.67
N ASN A 313 -10.97 -12.52 -10.07
CA ASN A 313 -10.81 -13.85 -9.47
C ASN A 313 -10.07 -14.84 -10.35
N VAL A 314 -9.87 -14.57 -11.65
CA VAL A 314 -9.29 -15.54 -12.60
C VAL A 314 -7.88 -16.00 -12.22
N PHE A 315 -7.15 -15.19 -11.48
CA PHE A 315 -5.81 -15.53 -10.98
C PHE A 315 -5.79 -16.16 -9.58
N ARG A 316 -6.96 -16.37 -8.95
CA ARG A 316 -7.03 -17.06 -7.64
C ARG A 316 -6.79 -18.55 -7.83
N PRO A 317 -5.94 -19.20 -7.00
CA PRO A 317 -5.76 -20.64 -7.04
C PRO A 317 -7.09 -21.39 -6.90
N GLY A 318 -7.33 -22.38 -7.74
CA GLY A 318 -8.55 -23.18 -7.75
C GLY A 318 -9.75 -22.52 -8.48
N PHE A 319 -9.63 -21.29 -8.98
CA PHE A 319 -10.68 -20.69 -9.77
C PHE A 319 -10.73 -21.28 -11.17
N THR A 320 -11.87 -21.87 -11.52
CA THR A 320 -12.12 -22.46 -12.87
C THR A 320 -13.58 -22.40 -13.22
N THR A 321 -13.86 -22.14 -14.49
CA THR A 321 -15.19 -22.26 -15.11
C THR A 321 -15.31 -23.53 -15.95
N LYS A 322 -14.26 -24.37 -15.98
CA LYS A 322 -14.20 -25.60 -16.78
C LYS A 322 -14.71 -26.78 -15.95
N LYS A 323 -15.41 -27.71 -16.57
CA LYS A 323 -15.83 -28.99 -15.93
C LYS A 323 -14.66 -29.89 -15.54
N ARG A 324 -13.54 -29.79 -16.26
CA ARG A 324 -12.29 -30.49 -15.99
C ARG A 324 -11.15 -29.47 -15.93
N GLY A 325 -10.42 -29.44 -14.83
CA GLY A 325 -9.28 -28.55 -14.61
C GLY A 325 -9.22 -28.08 -13.16
N TRP A 326 -8.01 -27.98 -12.64
CA TRP A 326 -7.73 -27.67 -11.22
C TRP A 326 -7.78 -26.16 -10.92
N GLY A 327 -7.96 -25.29 -11.94
CA GLY A 327 -7.94 -23.85 -11.77
C GLY A 327 -6.58 -23.28 -11.33
N LEU A 328 -5.49 -24.00 -11.60
CA LEU A 328 -4.14 -23.60 -11.15
C LEU A 328 -3.34 -22.87 -12.24
N GLY A 329 -3.70 -22.98 -13.52
CA GLY A 329 -2.89 -22.47 -14.62
C GLY A 329 -2.63 -20.96 -14.55
N LEU A 330 -3.68 -20.15 -14.43
CA LEU A 330 -3.53 -18.69 -14.38
C LEU A 330 -2.89 -18.20 -13.07
N SER A 331 -3.19 -18.87 -11.94
CA SER A 331 -2.55 -18.53 -10.66
C SER A 331 -1.05 -18.80 -10.68
N LEU A 332 -0.65 -19.89 -11.36
CA LEU A 332 0.74 -20.23 -11.55
C LEU A 332 1.44 -19.31 -12.54
N ALA A 333 0.78 -18.96 -13.65
CA ALA A 333 1.28 -17.96 -14.59
C ALA A 333 1.52 -16.62 -13.88
N LYS A 334 0.58 -16.19 -13.04
CA LYS A 334 0.74 -14.97 -12.24
C LYS A 334 1.95 -15.06 -11.33
N ARG A 335 2.11 -16.16 -10.64
CA ARG A 335 3.26 -16.39 -9.75
C ARG A 335 4.58 -16.34 -10.50
N ILE A 336 4.68 -17.01 -11.64
CA ILE A 336 5.89 -17.03 -12.47
C ILE A 336 6.24 -15.60 -12.92
N VAL A 337 5.28 -14.84 -13.40
CA VAL A 337 5.51 -13.47 -13.87
C VAL A 337 5.85 -12.54 -12.72
N GLU A 338 5.08 -12.55 -11.63
CA GLU A 338 5.23 -11.56 -10.56
C GLU A 338 6.36 -11.89 -9.56
N GLU A 339 6.50 -13.16 -9.16
CA GLU A 339 7.49 -13.54 -8.14
C GLU A 339 8.88 -13.87 -8.73
N TYR A 340 8.94 -14.50 -9.92
CA TYR A 340 10.21 -14.95 -10.50
C TYR A 340 10.77 -13.98 -11.55
N HIS A 341 9.90 -13.24 -12.24
CA HIS A 341 10.34 -12.28 -13.28
C HIS A 341 10.10 -10.82 -12.87
N HIS A 342 9.59 -10.58 -11.65
CA HIS A 342 9.31 -9.23 -11.13
C HIS A 342 8.46 -8.37 -12.07
N GLY A 343 7.63 -9.02 -12.89
CA GLY A 343 6.71 -8.41 -13.84
C GLY A 343 5.30 -8.26 -13.27
N LYS A 344 4.34 -8.02 -14.16
CA LYS A 344 2.93 -7.92 -13.84
C LYS A 344 2.10 -8.64 -14.90
N ILE A 345 1.07 -9.39 -14.49
CA ILE A 345 0.11 -10.02 -15.41
C ILE A 345 -1.32 -9.69 -14.99
N PHE A 346 -2.14 -9.31 -15.97
CA PHE A 346 -3.54 -8.96 -15.72
C PHE A 346 -4.39 -9.11 -16.99
N VAL A 347 -5.72 -9.08 -16.82
CA VAL A 347 -6.67 -9.01 -17.92
C VAL A 347 -6.77 -7.54 -18.37
N LYS A 348 -6.23 -7.22 -19.54
CA LYS A 348 -6.30 -5.87 -20.13
C LYS A 348 -7.72 -5.52 -20.54
N SER A 349 -8.39 -6.45 -21.23
CA SER A 349 -9.76 -6.33 -21.66
C SER A 349 -10.41 -7.70 -21.83
N SER A 350 -11.70 -7.78 -21.54
CA SER A 350 -12.50 -8.97 -21.86
C SER A 350 -13.96 -8.60 -22.02
N GLU A 351 -14.57 -9.11 -23.07
CA GLU A 351 -15.98 -8.92 -23.35
C GLU A 351 -16.61 -10.28 -23.70
N VAL A 352 -17.73 -10.59 -23.05
CA VAL A 352 -18.44 -11.86 -23.26
C VAL A 352 -18.86 -11.99 -24.71
N GLY A 353 -18.47 -13.08 -25.35
CA GLY A 353 -18.72 -13.38 -26.77
C GLY A 353 -17.76 -12.72 -27.77
N LYS A 354 -16.77 -11.95 -27.32
CA LYS A 354 -15.78 -11.30 -28.20
C LYS A 354 -14.35 -11.73 -27.95
N GLY A 355 -14.04 -12.19 -26.74
CA GLY A 355 -12.72 -12.68 -26.38
C GLY A 355 -12.10 -12.00 -25.20
N THR A 356 -10.82 -12.30 -24.96
CA THR A 356 -10.02 -11.79 -23.83
C THR A 356 -8.62 -11.39 -24.28
N THR A 357 -8.10 -10.31 -23.74
CA THR A 357 -6.69 -9.93 -23.87
C THR A 357 -6.02 -9.96 -22.50
N PHE A 358 -5.07 -10.86 -22.34
CA PHE A 358 -4.15 -10.86 -21.21
C PHE A 358 -2.93 -10.02 -21.54
N ARG A 359 -2.43 -9.27 -20.56
CA ARG A 359 -1.21 -8.47 -20.72
C ARG A 359 -0.21 -8.81 -19.62
N ILE A 360 1.04 -9.00 -20.06
CA ILE A 360 2.22 -9.19 -19.23
C ILE A 360 3.10 -7.98 -19.42
N GLU A 361 3.59 -7.41 -18.32
CA GLU A 361 4.56 -6.31 -18.31
C GLU A 361 5.81 -6.79 -17.60
N LEU A 362 6.96 -6.69 -18.28
CA LEU A 362 8.28 -7.02 -17.76
C LEU A 362 9.13 -5.74 -17.77
N LYS A 363 10.10 -5.66 -16.86
CA LYS A 363 11.13 -4.64 -16.91
C LYS A 363 12.14 -5.01 -18.00
N SER A 364 12.51 -4.05 -18.84
CA SER A 364 13.58 -4.22 -19.82
C SER A 364 14.95 -4.23 -19.15
#